data_60e06e0cbbdbaf1e640e5ccd4897d2cc
#
_entry.id   60e06e0cbbdbaf1e640e5ccd4897d2cc
#
_cell.length_a   1.000
_cell.length_b   1.000
_cell.length_c   1.000
_cell.angle_alpha   90.00
_cell.angle_beta   90.00
_cell.angle_gamma   90.00
#
_symmetry.space_group_name_H-M   'P 1'
#
loop_
_entity.id
_entity.type
_entity.pdbx_description
1 polymer ?
#
loop_
_entity_poly.entity_id
_entity_poly.type
_entity_poly.pdbx_seq_one_letter_code
_entity_poly.pdbx_strand_id
1 'polypeptide(L)'
;ALQQAKTEGKLLLLDCVATWCHWCHVMDDTTYTDPVLGEYLAQHAIAMRVDIDARPDIASRYEDWGWPATVILSPNGQELGKFRGYLTAPRLLEILQAARENSGNAELKPAAVGLSEKPLPPASLSWVGAVLLHTLDNFYDADHGGWGRGQKLPLGANIEVELLRAQHGDQAAQQRAQQSLDAQRAL
;
A
#
# COMPACT_ATOMS: atom_id res chain seq x y z
N ALA A 1 -16.13 13.73 12.99
CA ALA A 1 -14.65 13.68 13.11
C ALA A 1 -14.02 14.99 12.64
N LEU A 2 -14.19 15.43 11.37
CA LEU A 2 -13.53 16.64 10.85
C LEU A 2 -13.93 17.92 11.63
N GLN A 3 -15.21 18.09 11.93
CA GLN A 3 -15.67 19.24 12.73
C GLN A 3 -15.06 19.23 14.15
N GLN A 4 -14.94 18.05 14.74
CA GLN A 4 -14.32 17.88 16.06
C GLN A 4 -12.81 18.19 15.99
N ALA A 5 -12.10 17.66 14.98
CA ALA A 5 -10.68 17.95 14.76
C ALA A 5 -10.44 19.46 14.65
N LYS A 6 -11.29 20.14 13.89
CA LYS A 6 -11.24 21.60 13.73
C LYS A 6 -11.47 22.34 15.05
N THR A 7 -12.45 21.92 15.85
CA THR A 7 -12.78 22.57 17.12
C THR A 7 -11.70 22.37 18.16
N GLU A 8 -11.10 21.17 18.20
CA GLU A 8 -10.07 20.81 19.18
C GLU A 8 -8.64 21.13 18.70
N GLY A 9 -8.47 21.59 17.48
CA GLY A 9 -7.16 21.87 16.88
C GLY A 9 -6.28 20.62 16.71
N LYS A 10 -6.92 19.42 16.61
CA LYS A 10 -6.25 18.13 16.50
C LYS A 10 -6.12 17.68 15.06
N LEU A 11 -5.11 16.85 14.80
CA LEU A 11 -5.02 16.13 13.54
C LEU A 11 -6.22 15.19 13.36
N LEU A 12 -6.57 14.87 12.11
CA LEU A 12 -7.50 13.79 11.82
C LEU A 12 -6.72 12.63 11.18
N LEU A 13 -6.71 11.49 11.84
CA LEU A 13 -6.13 10.25 11.35
C LEU A 13 -7.25 9.38 10.76
N LEU A 14 -7.16 9.04 9.49
CA LEU A 14 -8.02 8.04 8.86
C LEU A 14 -7.23 6.74 8.75
N ASP A 15 -7.78 5.68 9.34
CA ASP A 15 -7.32 4.31 9.20
C ASP A 15 -8.27 3.59 8.24
N CYS A 16 -7.88 3.52 6.96
CA CYS A 16 -8.69 2.91 5.92
C CYS A 16 -8.39 1.41 5.85
N VAL A 17 -9.39 0.60 6.16
CA VAL A 17 -9.27 -0.85 6.37
C VAL A 17 -10.39 -1.62 5.70
N ALA A 18 -10.22 -2.94 5.58
CA ALA A 18 -11.28 -3.87 5.19
C ALA A 18 -11.28 -5.10 6.12
N THR A 19 -12.42 -5.74 6.25
CA THR A 19 -12.56 -6.95 7.08
C THR A 19 -11.73 -8.12 6.57
N TRP A 20 -11.49 -8.21 5.28
CA TRP A 20 -10.65 -9.23 4.63
C TRP A 20 -9.15 -8.88 4.61
N CYS A 21 -8.76 -7.70 5.08
CA CYS A 21 -7.40 -7.20 5.00
C CYS A 21 -6.53 -7.74 6.15
N HIS A 22 -5.72 -8.75 5.87
CA HIS A 22 -4.82 -9.36 6.86
C HIS A 22 -3.92 -8.34 7.57
N TRP A 23 -3.24 -7.47 6.82
CA TRP A 23 -2.32 -6.49 7.41
C TRP A 23 -3.03 -5.40 8.21
N CYS A 24 -4.32 -5.16 7.95
CA CYS A 24 -5.13 -4.29 8.79
C CYS A 24 -5.31 -4.90 10.18
N HIS A 25 -5.62 -6.20 10.27
CA HIS A 25 -5.72 -6.91 11.56
C HIS A 25 -4.38 -6.96 12.30
N VAL A 26 -3.27 -7.22 11.58
CA VAL A 26 -1.93 -7.16 12.20
C VAL A 26 -1.65 -5.77 12.78
N MET A 27 -2.03 -4.71 12.08
CA MET A 27 -1.86 -3.34 12.56
C MET A 27 -2.76 -3.03 13.76
N ASP A 28 -3.97 -3.58 13.80
CA ASP A 28 -4.85 -3.51 14.96
C ASP A 28 -4.21 -4.11 16.20
N ASP A 29 -3.67 -5.32 16.05
CA ASP A 29 -3.15 -6.10 17.16
C ASP A 29 -1.78 -5.62 17.67
N THR A 30 -1.02 -4.90 16.85
CA THR A 30 0.35 -4.51 17.18
C THR A 30 0.57 -3.01 17.27
N THR A 31 0.05 -2.24 16.34
CA THR A 31 0.30 -0.80 16.24
C THR A 31 -0.67 -0.02 17.13
N TYR A 32 -1.97 -0.27 16.99
CA TYR A 32 -2.99 0.47 17.74
C TYR A 32 -3.17 -0.01 19.19
N THR A 33 -2.54 -1.11 19.58
CA THR A 33 -2.47 -1.55 20.98
C THR A 33 -1.29 -0.96 21.75
N ASP A 34 -0.37 -0.26 21.07
CA ASP A 34 0.77 0.38 21.72
C ASP A 34 0.32 1.53 22.62
N PRO A 35 0.67 1.50 23.93
CA PRO A 35 0.17 2.48 24.89
C PRO A 35 0.72 3.89 24.64
N VAL A 36 1.96 4.02 24.12
CA VAL A 36 2.57 5.33 23.86
C VAL A 36 1.89 6.00 22.66
N LEU A 37 1.64 5.24 21.61
CA LEU A 37 0.87 5.73 20.46
C LEU A 37 -0.56 6.08 20.88
N GLY A 38 -1.21 5.23 21.68
CA GLY A 38 -2.57 5.45 22.16
C GLY A 38 -2.70 6.75 22.95
N GLU A 39 -1.77 7.02 23.87
CA GLU A 39 -1.72 8.26 24.63
C GLU A 39 -1.53 9.48 23.72
N TYR A 40 -0.62 9.38 22.75
CA TYR A 40 -0.38 10.46 21.79
C TYR A 40 -1.61 10.75 20.95
N LEU A 41 -2.28 9.71 20.43
CA LEU A 41 -3.51 9.85 19.63
C LEU A 41 -4.61 10.54 20.46
N ALA A 42 -4.83 10.12 21.69
CA ALA A 42 -5.85 10.71 22.55
C ALA A 42 -5.64 12.22 22.78
N GLN A 43 -4.38 12.66 22.87
CA GLN A 43 -4.04 14.06 23.09
C GLN A 43 -4.05 14.89 21.82
N HIS A 44 -3.63 14.35 20.67
CA HIS A 44 -3.22 15.14 19.51
C HIS A 44 -3.96 14.81 18.22
N ALA A 45 -4.74 13.74 18.17
CA ALA A 45 -5.47 13.34 16.97
C ALA A 45 -6.91 12.91 17.27
N ILE A 46 -7.76 13.05 16.28
CA ILE A 46 -9.03 12.35 16.20
C ILE A 46 -8.81 11.18 15.27
N ALA A 47 -8.75 9.96 15.81
CA ALA A 47 -8.61 8.76 15.02
C ALA A 47 -9.98 8.28 14.53
N MET A 48 -10.07 7.97 13.26
CA MET A 48 -11.27 7.47 12.62
C MET A 48 -10.94 6.27 11.74
N ARG A 49 -11.55 5.14 12.06
CA ARG A 49 -11.50 3.95 11.23
C ARG A 49 -12.53 4.06 10.11
N VAL A 50 -12.12 3.73 8.92
CA VAL A 50 -12.95 3.76 7.71
C VAL A 50 -12.96 2.37 7.09
N ASP A 51 -14.10 1.72 7.14
CA ASP A 51 -14.34 0.51 6.36
C ASP A 51 -14.54 0.88 4.89
N ILE A 52 -13.60 0.47 4.03
CA ILE A 52 -13.59 0.82 2.62
C ILE A 52 -14.73 0.15 1.83
N ASP A 53 -15.21 -1.00 2.29
CA ASP A 53 -16.33 -1.67 1.64
C ASP A 53 -17.65 -0.94 1.93
N ALA A 54 -17.76 -0.32 3.11
CA ALA A 54 -18.89 0.51 3.49
C ALA A 54 -18.79 1.95 2.97
N ARG A 55 -17.58 2.42 2.59
CA ARG A 55 -17.32 3.79 2.15
C ARG A 55 -16.56 3.83 0.81
N PRO A 56 -17.24 3.43 -0.28
CA PRO A 56 -16.64 3.42 -1.62
C PRO A 56 -16.19 4.82 -2.10
N ASP A 57 -16.79 5.87 -1.58
CA ASP A 57 -16.40 7.27 -1.83
C ASP A 57 -15.00 7.61 -1.28
N ILE A 58 -14.62 7.01 -0.15
CA ILE A 58 -13.28 7.14 0.43
C ILE A 58 -12.34 6.12 -0.21
N ALA A 59 -12.81 4.87 -0.41
CA ALA A 59 -12.04 3.83 -1.06
C ALA A 59 -11.49 4.29 -2.40
N SER A 60 -12.32 4.80 -3.30
CA SER A 60 -11.92 5.27 -4.64
C SER A 60 -10.88 6.40 -4.63
N ARG A 61 -10.81 7.16 -3.54
CA ARG A 61 -9.79 8.21 -3.39
C ARG A 61 -8.40 7.65 -3.06
N TYR A 62 -8.35 6.49 -2.40
CA TYR A 62 -7.11 5.91 -1.87
C TYR A 62 -6.82 4.49 -2.38
N GLU A 63 -7.62 3.94 -3.31
CA GLU A 63 -7.48 2.56 -3.81
C GLU A 63 -6.11 2.26 -4.42
N ASP A 64 -5.51 3.22 -5.11
CA ASP A 64 -4.17 3.08 -5.71
C ASP A 64 -3.06 2.87 -4.65
N TRP A 65 -3.37 3.15 -3.38
CA TRP A 65 -2.43 3.01 -2.26
C TRP A 65 -2.47 1.62 -1.62
N GLY A 66 -3.49 0.81 -1.89
CA GLY A 66 -3.69 -0.49 -1.23
C GLY A 66 -4.02 -0.35 0.26
N TRP A 67 -4.20 -1.48 0.96
CA TRP A 67 -4.68 -1.51 2.33
C TRP A 67 -3.73 -2.25 3.28
N PRO A 68 -3.62 -1.80 4.57
CA PRO A 68 -4.22 -0.59 5.14
C PRO A 68 -3.67 0.68 4.50
N ALA A 69 -4.50 1.74 4.45
CA ALA A 69 -4.05 3.07 4.08
C ALA A 69 -4.27 4.04 5.26
N THR A 70 -3.18 4.65 5.71
CA THR A 70 -3.20 5.65 6.78
C THR A 70 -3.13 7.04 6.18
N VAL A 71 -4.16 7.86 6.43
CA VAL A 71 -4.22 9.24 5.91
C VAL A 71 -4.25 10.22 7.07
N ILE A 72 -3.41 11.23 7.01
CA ILE A 72 -3.32 12.26 8.04
C ILE A 72 -3.79 13.60 7.45
N LEU A 73 -4.79 14.17 8.06
CA LEU A 73 -5.33 15.48 7.68
C LEU A 73 -5.05 16.50 8.78
N SER A 74 -4.88 17.74 8.36
CA SER A 74 -4.85 18.89 9.28
C SER A 74 -6.23 19.09 9.93
N PRO A 75 -6.33 19.89 11.00
CA PRO A 75 -7.63 20.26 11.59
C PRO A 75 -8.61 20.87 10.59
N ASN A 76 -8.12 21.47 9.51
CA ASN A 76 -8.93 22.05 8.46
C ASN A 76 -9.28 21.08 7.31
N GLY A 77 -8.84 19.82 7.41
CA GLY A 77 -9.13 18.78 6.41
C GLY A 77 -8.18 18.74 5.21
N GLN A 78 -7.09 19.49 5.26
CA GLN A 78 -6.04 19.40 4.25
C GLN A 78 -5.26 18.10 4.44
N GLU A 79 -5.00 17.34 3.38
CA GLU A 79 -4.16 16.15 3.43
C GLU A 79 -2.70 16.56 3.69
N LEU A 80 -2.16 16.10 4.81
CA LEU A 80 -0.77 16.32 5.20
C LEU A 80 0.11 15.16 4.75
N GLY A 81 -0.43 13.95 4.72
CA GLY A 81 0.29 12.78 4.25
C GLY A 81 -0.61 11.56 4.16
N LYS A 82 -0.19 10.60 3.33
CA LYS A 82 -0.83 9.30 3.19
C LYS A 82 0.23 8.22 3.07
N PHE A 83 -0.02 7.09 3.71
CA PHE A 83 0.94 6.00 3.86
C PHE A 83 0.26 4.68 3.54
N ARG A 84 0.96 3.83 2.81
CA ARG A 84 0.46 2.53 2.37
C ARG A 84 1.04 1.41 3.20
N GLY A 85 0.19 0.46 3.54
CA GLY A 85 0.58 -0.79 4.17
C GLY A 85 0.80 -0.64 5.67
N TYR A 86 1.32 -1.71 6.25
CA TYR A 86 1.58 -1.80 7.68
C TYR A 86 2.59 -0.75 8.16
N LEU A 87 2.23 -0.04 9.23
CA LEU A 87 3.09 0.89 9.95
C LEU A 87 3.27 0.39 11.39
N THR A 88 4.51 0.33 11.87
CA THR A 88 4.77 0.08 13.29
C THR A 88 4.36 1.27 14.15
N ALA A 89 4.06 1.04 15.43
CA ALA A 89 3.66 2.11 16.36
C ALA A 89 4.71 3.24 16.45
N PRO A 90 6.03 2.98 16.61
CA PRO A 90 7.03 4.03 16.59
C PRO A 90 7.03 4.84 15.29
N ARG A 91 6.86 4.16 14.15
CA ARG A 91 6.86 4.85 12.86
C ARG A 91 5.63 5.73 12.68
N LEU A 92 4.45 5.25 13.06
CA LEU A 92 3.23 6.07 13.02
C LEU A 92 3.32 7.26 13.96
N LEU A 93 3.92 7.08 15.13
CA LEU A 93 4.15 8.17 16.10
C LEU A 93 5.06 9.27 15.50
N GLU A 94 6.19 8.88 14.91
CA GLU A 94 7.10 9.83 14.23
C GLU A 94 6.36 10.64 13.15
N ILE A 95 5.55 9.95 12.35
CA ILE A 95 4.79 10.58 11.27
C ILE A 95 3.78 11.59 11.83
N LEU A 96 3.06 11.23 12.89
CA LEU A 96 2.08 12.12 13.53
C LEU A 96 2.74 13.33 14.18
N GLN A 97 3.90 13.17 14.81
CA GLN A 97 4.68 14.27 15.37
C GLN A 97 5.12 15.24 14.29
N ALA A 98 5.71 14.72 13.19
CA ALA A 98 6.12 15.53 12.05
C ALA A 98 4.92 16.24 11.38
N ALA A 99 3.78 15.56 11.27
CA ALA A 99 2.55 16.15 10.73
C ALA A 99 2.05 17.33 11.59
N ARG A 100 2.15 17.20 12.91
CA ARG A 100 1.73 18.25 13.85
C ARG A 100 2.64 19.47 13.76
N GLU A 101 3.96 19.27 13.72
CA GLU A 101 4.93 20.36 13.57
C GLU A 101 4.75 21.13 12.27
N ASN A 102 4.39 20.43 11.20
CA ASN A 102 4.20 20.99 9.86
C ASN A 102 2.74 21.38 9.55
N SER A 103 1.82 21.21 10.47
CA SER A 103 0.38 21.50 10.24
C SER A 103 0.07 22.96 9.91
N GLY A 104 1.02 23.87 10.10
CA GLY A 104 0.95 25.29 9.70
C GLY A 104 1.63 25.62 8.37
N ASN A 105 2.48 24.76 7.83
CA ASN A 105 3.25 25.01 6.61
C ASN A 105 3.48 23.73 5.83
N ALA A 106 2.86 23.65 4.68
CA ALA A 106 3.16 22.74 3.57
C ALA A 106 2.95 21.22 3.79
N GLU A 107 2.44 20.60 2.74
CA GLU A 107 2.33 19.17 2.51
C GLU A 107 3.53 18.40 3.07
N LEU A 108 3.30 17.47 3.98
CA LEU A 108 4.18 16.32 4.16
C LEU A 108 4.13 15.55 2.84
N LYS A 109 4.97 15.93 1.90
CA LYS A 109 5.15 15.08 0.72
C LYS A 109 5.61 13.72 1.27
N PRO A 110 4.87 12.63 1.02
CA PRO A 110 5.50 11.32 1.10
C PRO A 110 6.78 11.49 0.30
N ALA A 111 7.88 10.92 0.78
CA ALA A 111 9.08 10.87 -0.04
C ALA A 111 8.64 10.23 -1.35
N ALA A 112 8.26 11.08 -2.28
CA ALA A 112 7.92 10.65 -3.60
C ALA A 112 9.23 10.01 -4.07
N VAL A 113 9.20 8.72 -4.26
CA VAL A 113 10.10 8.13 -5.23
C VAL A 113 9.81 8.97 -6.47
N GLY A 114 10.69 9.92 -6.72
CA GLY A 114 10.48 10.92 -7.76
C GLY A 114 10.40 10.20 -9.09
N LEU A 115 9.19 9.83 -9.46
CA LEU A 115 8.89 9.47 -10.82
C LEU A 115 9.11 10.76 -11.60
N SER A 116 10.25 10.81 -12.30
CA SER A 116 10.55 11.89 -13.21
C SER A 116 9.38 12.01 -14.18
N GLU A 117 8.70 13.16 -14.19
CA GLU A 117 7.67 13.45 -15.20
C GLU A 117 8.23 13.53 -16.62
N LYS A 118 9.57 13.47 -16.76
CA LYS A 118 10.20 13.41 -18.10
C LYS A 118 9.97 12.02 -18.69
N PRO A 119 9.43 11.94 -19.91
CA PRO A 119 9.34 10.68 -20.63
C PRO A 119 10.72 10.01 -20.66
N LEU A 120 10.77 8.74 -20.30
CA LEU A 120 12.00 7.96 -20.43
C LEU A 120 12.36 7.85 -21.92
N PRO A 121 13.64 8.02 -22.28
CA PRO A 121 14.07 7.79 -23.66
C PRO A 121 13.72 6.34 -24.07
N PRO A 122 13.38 6.08 -25.34
CA PRO A 122 13.01 4.73 -25.82
C PRO A 122 14.02 3.63 -25.45
N ALA A 123 15.31 3.96 -25.47
CA ALA A 123 16.38 3.05 -25.03
C ALA A 123 16.29 2.63 -23.55
N SER A 124 15.73 3.49 -22.70
CA SER A 124 15.52 3.18 -21.26
C SER A 124 14.37 2.22 -21.05
N LEU A 125 13.38 2.18 -21.95
CA LEU A 125 12.23 1.27 -21.84
C LEU A 125 12.66 -0.19 -21.99
N SER A 126 13.59 -0.48 -22.90
CA SER A 126 14.15 -1.83 -23.07
C SER A 126 14.88 -2.29 -21.82
N TRP A 127 15.66 -1.43 -21.20
CA TRP A 127 16.36 -1.74 -19.94
C TRP A 127 15.39 -1.93 -18.79
N VAL A 128 14.41 -1.03 -18.61
CA VAL A 128 13.37 -1.16 -17.57
C VAL A 128 12.59 -2.45 -17.77
N GLY A 129 12.19 -2.78 -19.00
CA GLY A 129 11.54 -4.04 -19.33
C GLY A 129 12.38 -5.26 -18.92
N ALA A 130 13.67 -5.26 -19.25
CA ALA A 130 14.58 -6.34 -18.89
C ALA A 130 14.71 -6.50 -17.36
N VAL A 131 14.83 -5.40 -16.61
CA VAL A 131 14.90 -5.44 -15.14
C VAL A 131 13.61 -5.96 -14.54
N LEU A 132 12.45 -5.53 -15.04
CA LEU A 132 11.14 -6.00 -14.55
C LEU A 132 10.96 -7.50 -14.81
N LEU A 133 11.29 -7.98 -16.02
CA LEU A 133 11.20 -9.40 -16.34
C LEU A 133 12.16 -10.23 -15.51
N HIS A 134 13.40 -9.78 -15.33
CA HIS A 134 14.37 -10.45 -14.46
C HIS A 134 13.88 -10.51 -13.01
N THR A 135 13.29 -9.44 -12.51
CA THR A 135 12.69 -9.42 -11.18
C THR A 135 11.53 -10.40 -11.08
N LEU A 136 10.65 -10.42 -12.07
CA LEU A 136 9.53 -11.36 -12.14
C LEU A 136 10.02 -12.81 -12.10
N ASP A 137 11.04 -13.15 -12.91
CA ASP A 137 11.63 -14.49 -12.96
C ASP A 137 12.24 -14.90 -11.61
N ASN A 138 12.97 -14.01 -10.94
CA ASN A 138 13.62 -14.28 -9.64
C ASN A 138 12.64 -14.42 -8.47
N PHE A 139 11.45 -13.84 -8.58
CA PHE A 139 10.41 -13.96 -7.56
C PHE A 139 9.49 -15.16 -7.75
N TYR A 140 9.66 -15.90 -8.87
CA TYR A 140 8.88 -17.10 -9.12
C TYR A 140 9.29 -18.22 -8.17
N ASP A 141 8.31 -18.87 -7.59
CA ASP A 141 8.46 -20.05 -6.73
C ASP A 141 8.10 -21.30 -7.52
N ALA A 142 9.14 -22.03 -7.94
CA ALA A 142 8.97 -23.23 -8.76
C ALA A 142 8.40 -24.42 -7.98
N ASP A 143 8.53 -24.43 -6.64
CA ASP A 143 8.08 -25.55 -5.82
C ASP A 143 6.55 -25.49 -5.60
N HIS A 144 6.00 -24.29 -5.51
CA HIS A 144 4.56 -24.10 -5.18
C HIS A 144 3.75 -23.44 -6.30
N GLY A 145 4.38 -23.03 -7.37
CA GLY A 145 3.74 -22.30 -8.48
C GLY A 145 3.23 -20.91 -8.08
N GLY A 146 3.73 -19.88 -8.76
CA GLY A 146 3.35 -18.49 -8.49
C GLY A 146 4.51 -17.64 -7.96
N TRP A 147 4.23 -16.39 -7.59
CA TRP A 147 5.24 -15.42 -7.22
C TRP A 147 5.21 -15.10 -5.72
N GLY A 148 6.39 -14.86 -5.16
CA GLY A 148 6.58 -14.55 -3.75
C GLY A 148 6.97 -15.76 -2.90
N ARG A 149 7.36 -15.53 -1.65
CA ARG A 149 7.92 -16.53 -0.74
C ARG A 149 6.98 -17.00 0.37
N GLY A 150 5.75 -16.56 0.36
CA GLY A 150 4.76 -16.90 1.38
C GLY A 150 3.47 -17.41 0.76
N GLN A 151 2.35 -17.05 1.37
CA GLN A 151 1.03 -17.36 0.84
C GLN A 151 0.90 -16.82 -0.59
N LYS A 152 0.47 -17.67 -1.51
CA LYS A 152 0.31 -17.29 -2.91
C LYS A 152 -1.05 -16.62 -3.11
N LEU A 153 -1.00 -15.48 -3.78
CA LEU A 153 -2.19 -14.81 -4.29
C LEU A 153 -2.32 -15.07 -5.79
N PRO A 154 -3.53 -15.15 -6.34
CA PRO A 154 -3.73 -15.26 -7.78
C PRO A 154 -3.33 -13.93 -8.45
N LEU A 155 -2.08 -13.86 -8.90
CA LEU A 155 -1.53 -12.68 -9.59
C LEU A 155 -1.79 -12.79 -11.09
N GLY A 156 -3.01 -12.50 -11.52
CA GLY A 156 -3.44 -12.61 -12.92
C GLY A 156 -2.55 -11.83 -13.88
N ALA A 157 -2.12 -10.64 -13.53
CA ALA A 157 -1.22 -9.83 -14.35
C ALA A 157 0.14 -10.51 -14.59
N ASN A 158 0.70 -11.20 -13.60
CA ASN A 158 1.96 -11.94 -13.76
C ASN A 158 1.78 -13.11 -14.72
N ILE A 159 0.68 -13.85 -14.61
CA ILE A 159 0.34 -14.95 -15.49
C ILE A 159 0.15 -14.44 -16.93
N GLU A 160 -0.52 -13.31 -17.11
CA GLU A 160 -0.72 -12.68 -18.40
C GLU A 160 0.60 -12.31 -19.07
N VAL A 161 1.55 -11.73 -18.34
CA VAL A 161 2.90 -11.42 -18.83
C VAL A 161 3.62 -12.71 -19.27
N GLU A 162 3.54 -13.79 -18.50
CA GLU A 162 4.17 -15.06 -18.85
C GLU A 162 3.51 -15.68 -20.10
N LEU A 163 2.19 -15.59 -20.24
CA LEU A 163 1.50 -16.04 -21.46
C LEU A 163 1.89 -15.22 -22.70
N LEU A 164 2.05 -13.92 -22.57
CA LEU A 164 2.54 -13.07 -23.65
C LEU A 164 3.98 -13.44 -24.05
N ARG A 165 4.85 -13.68 -23.08
CA ARG A 165 6.23 -14.17 -23.33
C ARG A 165 6.23 -15.52 -24.05
N ALA A 166 5.36 -16.43 -23.62
CA ALA A 166 5.18 -17.75 -24.25
C ALA A 166 4.75 -17.64 -25.70
N GLN A 167 3.85 -16.72 -26.04
CA GLN A 167 3.45 -16.44 -27.43
C GLN A 167 4.63 -15.98 -28.31
N HIS A 168 5.68 -15.40 -27.71
CA HIS A 168 6.91 -14.99 -28.37
C HIS A 168 8.02 -16.05 -28.29
N GLY A 169 7.71 -17.27 -27.87
CA GLY A 169 8.60 -18.42 -27.90
C GLY A 169 9.36 -18.68 -26.60
N ASP A 170 9.06 -17.98 -25.49
CA ASP A 170 9.67 -18.24 -24.19
C ASP A 170 9.02 -19.48 -23.53
N GLN A 171 9.69 -20.64 -23.68
CA GLN A 171 9.21 -21.89 -23.11
C GLN A 171 9.20 -21.92 -21.58
N ALA A 172 10.15 -21.23 -20.92
CA ALA A 172 10.19 -21.14 -19.46
C ALA A 172 8.99 -20.33 -18.94
N ALA A 173 8.63 -19.26 -19.62
CA ALA A 173 7.43 -18.48 -19.31
C ALA A 173 6.15 -19.32 -19.47
N GLN A 174 6.07 -20.15 -20.51
CA GLN A 174 4.94 -21.07 -20.71
C GLN A 174 4.81 -22.05 -19.54
N GLN A 175 5.92 -22.63 -19.09
CA GLN A 175 5.92 -23.57 -17.96
C GLN A 175 5.48 -22.88 -16.67
N ARG A 176 5.98 -21.67 -16.39
CA ARG A 176 5.59 -20.90 -15.19
C ARG A 176 4.11 -20.53 -15.20
N ALA A 177 3.58 -20.10 -16.34
CA ALA A 177 2.16 -19.79 -16.47
C ALA A 177 1.30 -21.03 -16.22
N GLN A 178 1.64 -22.17 -16.85
CA GLN A 178 0.91 -23.42 -16.68
C GLN A 178 0.94 -23.89 -15.23
N GLN A 179 2.11 -23.93 -14.61
CA GLN A 179 2.27 -24.38 -13.23
C GLN A 179 1.48 -23.48 -12.26
N SER A 180 1.49 -22.14 -12.49
CA SER A 180 0.74 -21.21 -11.67
C SER A 180 -0.77 -21.41 -11.78
N LEU A 181 -1.29 -21.66 -12.98
CA LEU A 181 -2.70 -21.94 -13.21
C LEU A 181 -3.12 -23.27 -12.59
N ASP A 182 -2.27 -24.31 -12.72
CA ASP A 182 -2.54 -25.64 -12.12
C ASP A 182 -2.54 -25.57 -10.58
N ALA A 183 -1.61 -24.82 -9.98
CA ALA A 183 -1.58 -24.59 -8.55
C ALA A 183 -2.84 -23.88 -8.05
N GLN A 184 -3.34 -22.87 -8.76
CA GLN A 184 -4.57 -22.16 -8.41
C GLN A 184 -5.82 -23.05 -8.58
N ARG A 185 -5.81 -23.97 -9.53
CA ARG A 185 -6.93 -24.92 -9.75
C ARG A 185 -7.00 -25.99 -8.68
N ALA A 186 -5.90 -26.27 -8.00
CA ALA A 186 -5.82 -27.30 -6.96
C ALA A 186 -6.27 -26.80 -5.58
N LEU A 187 -6.54 -25.48 -5.42
CA LEU A 187 -7.08 -24.87 -4.21
C LEU A 187 -8.61 -24.94 -4.19
#